data_5c433989ef8b9e27a41351d9a445e9f1
#
_entry.id   5c433989ef8b9e27a41351d9a445e9f1
#
_cell.length_a   1.000
_cell.length_b   1.000
_cell.length_c   1.000
_cell.angle_alpha   90.00
_cell.angle_beta   90.00
_cell.angle_gamma   90.00
#
_symmetry.space_group_name_H-M   'P 1'
#
loop_
_entity.id
_entity.type
_entity.pdbx_description
1 polymer ?
#
loop_
_entity_poly.entity_id
_entity_poly.type
_entity_poly.pdbx_seq_one_letter_code
_entity_poly.pdbx_strand_id
1 'polypeptide(L)'
;MLNNKSILVTGGTGSFGKKFVDMVLKNYKPRKLIIYSRDEQKQFLMREKWNEGQHSPLRYFIGDVRDLDRLKNATYDIDIVVHAAALKHVDIAEYNPFEAVKTNILGAQNLIEACLFNEVKKVIALSTDKASSPVNLYGATKLASDKLFVAANNYKGKKPTKFAIARYGNVMGSRGSVIPIFIKLKHSNFFPITSKDMTRFNITLKEGVNFVINCLGKMWGGEIFVPKIPSYRILDVAKAINPKARIKIIGLRPGEKINEEMISVNEASNTLEHKKYYVILPNSKFLDWRIKDYKNSDKSFKFCSNEFSYNSKTNKAFLKVSEIKKIINSNLEDLN
;
A
#
# COMPACT_ATOMS: atom_id res chain seq x y z
N MET A 1 10.87 -5.47 16.78
CA MET A 1 9.42 -5.21 16.71
C MET A 1 8.62 -6.42 16.24
N LEU A 2 9.03 -7.12 15.17
CA LEU A 2 8.32 -8.31 14.64
C LEU A 2 8.78 -9.64 15.28
N ASN A 3 9.89 -9.64 16.01
CA ASN A 3 10.39 -10.84 16.70
C ASN A 3 9.38 -11.34 17.75
N ASN A 4 9.19 -12.64 17.83
CA ASN A 4 8.27 -13.33 18.71
C ASN A 4 6.79 -12.88 18.59
N LYS A 5 6.40 -12.33 17.42
CA LYS A 5 5.03 -11.91 17.11
C LYS A 5 4.36 -12.87 16.14
N SER A 6 3.06 -13.06 16.33
CA SER A 6 2.19 -13.70 15.36
C SER A 6 1.67 -12.65 14.40
N ILE A 7 1.93 -12.83 13.11
CA ILE A 7 1.65 -11.86 12.05
C ILE A 7 0.75 -12.52 11.00
N LEU A 8 -0.29 -11.83 10.56
CA LEU A 8 -1.10 -12.23 9.42
C LEU A 8 -0.97 -11.20 8.30
N VAL A 9 -0.74 -11.65 7.07
CA VAL A 9 -0.74 -10.79 5.88
C VAL A 9 -1.85 -11.23 4.93
N THR A 10 -2.86 -10.39 4.74
CA THR A 10 -3.89 -10.62 3.72
C THR A 10 -3.36 -10.21 2.35
N GLY A 11 -3.81 -10.90 1.29
CA GLY A 11 -3.21 -10.70 -0.03
C GLY A 11 -1.74 -11.16 -0.09
N GLY A 12 -1.34 -12.06 0.80
CA GLY A 12 0.03 -12.47 1.02
C GLY A 12 0.72 -13.10 -0.20
N THR A 13 -0.04 -13.60 -1.19
CA THR A 13 0.50 -14.13 -2.46
C THR A 13 0.71 -13.06 -3.54
N GLY A 14 0.34 -11.80 -3.27
CA GLY A 14 0.60 -10.65 -4.15
C GLY A 14 2.07 -10.20 -4.12
N SER A 15 2.43 -9.23 -4.99
CA SER A 15 3.81 -8.70 -5.07
C SER A 15 4.29 -8.17 -3.72
N PHE A 16 3.48 -7.34 -3.04
CA PHE A 16 3.81 -6.83 -1.71
C PHE A 16 3.93 -7.96 -0.69
N GLY A 17 2.94 -8.88 -0.64
CA GLY A 17 2.91 -9.98 0.33
C GLY A 17 4.13 -10.88 0.22
N LYS A 18 4.53 -11.27 -0.99
CA LYS A 18 5.75 -12.06 -1.24
C LYS A 18 7.01 -11.34 -0.74
N LYS A 19 7.15 -10.04 -1.04
CA LYS A 19 8.30 -9.24 -0.58
C LYS A 19 8.30 -9.05 0.93
N PHE A 20 7.11 -8.86 1.53
CA PHE A 20 6.96 -8.77 2.98
C PHE A 20 7.41 -10.07 3.66
N VAL A 21 6.93 -11.22 3.18
CA VAL A 21 7.34 -12.54 3.70
C VAL A 21 8.85 -12.73 3.59
N ASP A 22 9.44 -12.47 2.42
CA ASP A 22 10.90 -12.58 2.19
C ASP A 22 11.69 -11.72 3.20
N MET A 23 11.29 -10.47 3.35
CA MET A 23 11.99 -9.53 4.23
C MET A 23 11.79 -9.85 5.72
N VAL A 24 10.61 -10.32 6.12
CA VAL A 24 10.34 -10.71 7.50
C VAL A 24 11.15 -11.95 7.87
N LEU A 25 11.18 -12.96 7.02
CA LEU A 25 11.96 -14.18 7.28
C LEU A 25 13.48 -13.93 7.31
N LYS A 26 13.98 -12.98 6.48
CA LYS A 26 15.41 -12.63 6.45
C LYS A 26 15.87 -11.80 7.65
N ASN A 27 15.02 -10.90 8.15
CA ASN A 27 15.45 -9.87 9.10
C ASN A 27 14.84 -10.01 10.50
N TYR A 28 13.85 -10.90 10.68
CA TYR A 28 13.12 -11.07 11.93
C TYR A 28 12.87 -12.55 12.22
N LYS A 29 12.54 -12.83 13.48
CA LYS A 29 12.16 -14.16 13.96
C LYS A 29 10.72 -14.10 14.48
N PRO A 30 9.70 -14.09 13.61
CA PRO A 30 8.31 -14.10 14.05
C PRO A 30 7.97 -15.46 14.70
N ARG A 31 7.04 -15.45 15.67
CA ARG A 31 6.49 -16.69 16.23
C ARG A 31 5.62 -17.43 15.21
N LYS A 32 4.83 -16.68 14.45
CA LYS A 32 3.92 -17.16 13.41
C LYS A 32 3.81 -16.13 12.28
N LEU A 33 3.83 -16.54 11.04
CA LEU A 33 3.60 -15.69 9.87
C LEU A 33 2.57 -16.36 8.96
N ILE A 34 1.32 -15.88 9.00
CA ILE A 34 0.20 -16.41 8.21
C ILE A 34 0.10 -15.67 6.89
N ILE A 35 0.13 -16.41 5.80
CA ILE A 35 -0.13 -15.95 4.44
C ILE A 35 -1.60 -16.26 4.14
N TYR A 36 -2.44 -15.19 4.12
CA TYR A 36 -3.88 -15.31 3.88
C TYR A 36 -4.22 -14.86 2.45
N SER A 37 -4.76 -15.75 1.64
CA SER A 37 -5.08 -15.49 0.24
C SER A 37 -6.10 -16.49 -0.29
N ARG A 38 -6.89 -16.09 -1.30
CA ARG A 38 -7.88 -16.94 -1.96
C ARG A 38 -7.26 -17.97 -2.91
N ASP A 39 -6.09 -17.62 -3.46
CA ASP A 39 -5.47 -18.31 -4.60
C ASP A 39 -4.57 -19.44 -4.07
N GLU A 40 -5.11 -20.67 -4.13
CA GLU A 40 -4.43 -21.91 -3.73
C GLU A 40 -3.15 -22.13 -4.56
N GLN A 41 -3.25 -21.96 -5.88
CA GLN A 41 -2.10 -22.20 -6.76
C GLN A 41 -0.93 -21.25 -6.46
N LYS A 42 -1.20 -19.96 -6.18
CA LYS A 42 -0.15 -19.04 -5.77
C LYS A 42 0.42 -19.37 -4.40
N GLN A 43 -0.37 -19.93 -3.48
CA GLN A 43 0.16 -20.43 -2.21
C GLN A 43 1.05 -21.65 -2.43
N PHE A 44 0.65 -22.59 -3.28
CA PHE A 44 1.46 -23.74 -3.66
C PHE A 44 2.84 -23.30 -4.20
N LEU A 45 2.87 -22.40 -5.19
CA LEU A 45 4.12 -21.84 -5.73
C LEU A 45 4.96 -21.08 -4.68
N MET A 46 4.34 -20.51 -3.66
CA MET A 46 5.08 -19.89 -2.55
C MET A 46 5.70 -20.92 -1.63
N ARG A 47 5.08 -22.07 -1.41
CA ARG A 47 5.62 -23.18 -0.60
C ARG A 47 6.89 -23.77 -1.20
N GLU A 48 7.02 -23.79 -2.52
CA GLU A 48 8.25 -24.22 -3.20
C GLU A 48 9.45 -23.34 -2.80
N LYS A 49 9.24 -22.04 -2.60
CA LYS A 49 10.28 -21.10 -2.21
C LYS A 49 10.44 -20.98 -0.69
N TRP A 50 9.34 -21.01 0.04
CA TRP A 50 9.30 -20.86 1.51
C TRP A 50 8.40 -21.96 2.09
N ASN A 51 8.99 -23.13 2.35
CA ASN A 51 8.24 -24.24 2.89
C ASN A 51 7.82 -24.03 4.35
N GLU A 52 6.70 -24.64 4.72
CA GLU A 52 6.26 -24.79 6.09
C GLU A 52 6.84 -26.09 6.65
N GLY A 53 7.89 -26.01 7.44
CA GLY A 53 8.47 -27.15 8.16
C GLY A 53 8.19 -27.06 9.65
N GLN A 54 8.59 -28.07 10.39
CA GLN A 54 8.35 -28.17 11.84
C GLN A 54 8.88 -26.94 12.61
N HIS A 55 9.96 -26.32 12.13
CA HIS A 55 10.56 -25.13 12.72
C HIS A 55 10.27 -23.84 11.95
N SER A 56 9.47 -23.89 10.85
CA SER A 56 9.11 -22.70 10.08
C SER A 56 7.99 -21.92 10.77
N PRO A 57 8.09 -20.59 10.86
CA PRO A 57 7.00 -19.76 11.37
C PRO A 57 5.84 -19.64 10.37
N LEU A 58 6.01 -20.09 9.13
CA LEU A 58 5.04 -19.92 8.05
C LEU A 58 3.80 -20.80 8.22
N ARG A 59 2.65 -20.21 7.89
CA ARG A 59 1.37 -20.91 7.74
C ARG A 59 0.64 -20.35 6.54
N TYR A 60 0.10 -21.23 5.70
CA TYR A 60 -0.65 -20.86 4.51
C TYR A 60 -2.14 -21.10 4.74
N PHE A 61 -2.91 -20.00 4.80
CA PHE A 61 -4.35 -20.06 5.01
C PHE A 61 -5.09 -19.65 3.74
N ILE A 62 -5.82 -20.58 3.15
CA ILE A 62 -6.77 -20.24 2.08
C ILE A 62 -7.96 -19.55 2.73
N GLY A 63 -8.32 -18.39 2.20
CA GLY A 63 -9.49 -17.64 2.64
C GLY A 63 -9.69 -16.33 1.87
N ASP A 64 -10.92 -15.86 1.87
CA ASP A 64 -11.35 -14.61 1.25
C ASP A 64 -11.61 -13.56 2.36
N VAL A 65 -11.23 -12.31 2.14
CA VAL A 65 -11.53 -11.21 3.06
C VAL A 65 -13.02 -10.90 3.14
N ARG A 66 -13.80 -11.37 2.19
CA ARG A 66 -15.27 -11.28 2.18
C ARG A 66 -15.94 -12.25 3.16
N ASP A 67 -15.20 -13.23 3.67
CA ASP A 67 -15.66 -14.24 4.62
C ASP A 67 -15.22 -13.83 6.03
N LEU A 68 -16.18 -13.32 6.82
CA LEU A 68 -15.93 -12.85 8.18
C LEU A 68 -15.53 -13.98 9.12
N ASP A 69 -16.20 -15.14 9.04
CA ASP A 69 -15.95 -16.25 9.96
C ASP A 69 -14.57 -16.87 9.69
N ARG A 70 -14.20 -16.96 8.41
CA ARG A 70 -12.84 -17.37 8.04
C ARG A 70 -11.78 -16.39 8.53
N LEU A 71 -12.05 -15.08 8.48
CA LEU A 71 -11.15 -14.05 9.03
C LEU A 71 -11.06 -14.14 10.56
N LYS A 72 -12.16 -14.37 11.28
CA LYS A 72 -12.12 -14.58 12.74
C LYS A 72 -11.21 -15.77 13.11
N ASN A 73 -11.35 -16.88 12.39
CA ASN A 73 -10.47 -18.05 12.60
C ASN A 73 -9.00 -17.73 12.27
N ALA A 74 -8.75 -16.99 11.19
CA ALA A 74 -7.39 -16.65 10.75
C ALA A 74 -6.69 -15.63 11.65
N THR A 75 -7.44 -14.74 12.30
CA THR A 75 -6.92 -13.71 13.21
C THR A 75 -6.80 -14.18 14.66
N TYR A 76 -7.17 -15.42 14.98
CA TYR A 76 -7.01 -15.99 16.31
C TYR A 76 -5.53 -16.09 16.71
N ASP A 77 -5.18 -15.58 17.89
CA ASP A 77 -3.80 -15.52 18.42
C ASP A 77 -2.82 -14.77 17.48
N ILE A 78 -3.29 -13.70 16.86
CA ILE A 78 -2.50 -12.80 16.01
C ILE A 78 -2.23 -11.48 16.74
N ASP A 79 -0.95 -11.08 16.77
CA ASP A 79 -0.55 -9.78 17.34
C ASP A 79 -0.66 -8.64 16.30
N ILE A 80 -0.35 -8.92 15.03
CA ILE A 80 -0.21 -7.91 13.98
C ILE A 80 -0.88 -8.38 12.69
N VAL A 81 -1.65 -7.51 12.07
CA VAL A 81 -2.22 -7.73 10.73
C VAL A 81 -1.71 -6.69 9.76
N VAL A 82 -1.24 -7.13 8.59
CA VAL A 82 -0.92 -6.30 7.43
C VAL A 82 -1.95 -6.58 6.35
N HIS A 83 -2.83 -5.61 6.07
CA HIS A 83 -3.90 -5.77 5.10
C HIS A 83 -3.48 -5.27 3.72
N ALA A 84 -3.11 -6.20 2.83
CA ALA A 84 -2.72 -5.90 1.44
C ALA A 84 -3.67 -6.50 0.39
N ALA A 85 -4.76 -7.17 0.81
CA ALA A 85 -5.77 -7.70 -0.10
C ALA A 85 -6.63 -6.56 -0.66
N ALA A 86 -6.71 -6.46 -1.99
CA ALA A 86 -7.60 -5.54 -2.70
C ALA A 86 -7.76 -5.94 -4.17
N LEU A 87 -8.87 -5.56 -4.79
CA LEU A 87 -8.96 -5.41 -6.24
C LEU A 87 -8.39 -4.03 -6.61
N LYS A 88 -7.34 -3.99 -7.45
CA LYS A 88 -6.56 -2.76 -7.71
C LYS A 88 -6.53 -2.29 -9.17
N HIS A 89 -6.98 -3.11 -10.10
CA HIS A 89 -7.00 -2.75 -11.52
C HIS A 89 -8.23 -1.89 -11.80
N VAL A 90 -7.99 -0.67 -12.28
CA VAL A 90 -9.03 0.34 -12.47
C VAL A 90 -10.09 -0.14 -13.46
N ASP A 91 -9.68 -0.60 -14.64
CA ASP A 91 -10.55 -1.13 -15.70
C ASP A 91 -11.40 -2.31 -15.23
N ILE A 92 -10.79 -3.23 -14.47
CA ILE A 92 -11.51 -4.39 -13.92
C ILE A 92 -12.52 -3.95 -12.85
N ALA A 93 -12.16 -2.98 -12.01
CA ALA A 93 -13.05 -2.46 -10.97
C ALA A 93 -14.24 -1.70 -11.57
N GLU A 94 -14.02 -0.89 -12.62
CA GLU A 94 -15.09 -0.19 -13.34
C GLU A 94 -16.07 -1.18 -14.00
N TYR A 95 -15.56 -2.27 -14.56
CA TYR A 95 -16.39 -3.31 -15.18
C TYR A 95 -17.12 -4.20 -14.16
N ASN A 96 -16.52 -4.42 -12.98
CA ASN A 96 -17.06 -5.26 -11.90
C ASN A 96 -17.24 -4.45 -10.61
N PRO A 97 -18.10 -3.43 -10.58
CA PRO A 97 -18.14 -2.44 -9.52
C PRO A 97 -18.45 -3.05 -8.14
N PHE A 98 -19.41 -3.94 -8.07
CA PHE A 98 -19.83 -4.51 -6.79
C PHE A 98 -18.81 -5.50 -6.22
N GLU A 99 -18.05 -6.19 -7.07
CA GLU A 99 -16.93 -7.04 -6.62
C GLU A 99 -15.79 -6.21 -6.01
N ALA A 100 -15.54 -5.00 -6.53
CA ALA A 100 -14.64 -4.04 -5.94
C ALA A 100 -15.14 -3.55 -4.57
N VAL A 101 -16.43 -3.23 -4.44
CA VAL A 101 -17.09 -2.87 -3.17
C VAL A 101 -16.98 -4.01 -2.17
N LYS A 102 -17.37 -5.23 -2.55
CA LYS A 102 -17.30 -6.42 -1.67
C LYS A 102 -15.88 -6.68 -1.15
N THR A 103 -14.88 -6.56 -2.03
CA THR A 103 -13.49 -6.88 -1.64
C THR A 103 -12.84 -5.74 -0.87
N ASN A 104 -12.94 -4.50 -1.36
CA ASN A 104 -12.17 -3.38 -0.83
C ASN A 104 -12.88 -2.69 0.35
N ILE A 105 -14.22 -2.69 0.40
CA ILE A 105 -15.00 -2.05 1.46
C ILE A 105 -15.51 -3.09 2.46
N LEU A 106 -16.35 -4.04 2.02
CA LEU A 106 -16.90 -5.04 2.94
C LEU A 106 -15.80 -5.96 3.49
N GLY A 107 -14.82 -6.33 2.65
CA GLY A 107 -13.64 -7.08 3.11
C GLY A 107 -12.80 -6.33 4.14
N ALA A 108 -12.68 -5.00 4.03
CA ALA A 108 -12.02 -4.17 5.03
C ALA A 108 -12.82 -4.16 6.33
N GLN A 109 -14.15 -4.00 6.27
CA GLN A 109 -15.04 -4.03 7.43
C GLN A 109 -14.98 -5.39 8.15
N ASN A 110 -15.07 -6.50 7.41
CA ASN A 110 -14.95 -7.84 7.97
C ASN A 110 -13.61 -8.04 8.71
N LEU A 111 -12.51 -7.53 8.12
CA LEU A 111 -11.20 -7.63 8.76
C LEU A 111 -11.14 -6.80 10.05
N ILE A 112 -11.72 -5.61 10.06
CA ILE A 112 -11.80 -4.77 11.27
C ILE A 112 -12.57 -5.52 12.35
N GLU A 113 -13.73 -6.09 12.05
CA GLU A 113 -14.53 -6.87 12.99
C GLU A 113 -13.79 -8.09 13.54
N ALA A 114 -13.15 -8.86 12.65
CA ALA A 114 -12.35 -10.02 13.06
C ALA A 114 -11.18 -9.62 13.97
N CYS A 115 -10.49 -8.51 13.65
CA CYS A 115 -9.40 -8.00 14.48
C CYS A 115 -9.88 -7.46 15.83
N LEU A 116 -11.01 -6.81 15.87
CA LEU A 116 -11.63 -6.38 17.12
C LEU A 116 -12.12 -7.57 17.95
N PHE A 117 -12.72 -8.58 17.31
CA PHE A 117 -13.18 -9.79 17.99
C PHE A 117 -12.03 -10.51 18.70
N ASN A 118 -10.89 -10.70 18.02
CA ASN A 118 -9.72 -11.40 18.52
C ASN A 118 -8.67 -10.49 19.20
N GLU A 119 -8.99 -9.22 19.43
CA GLU A 119 -8.12 -8.23 20.10
C GLU A 119 -6.71 -8.11 19.50
N VAL A 120 -6.61 -8.18 18.17
CA VAL A 120 -5.36 -7.96 17.45
C VAL A 120 -4.78 -6.61 17.84
N LYS A 121 -3.50 -6.58 18.24
CA LYS A 121 -2.91 -5.35 18.81
C LYS A 121 -2.69 -4.25 17.78
N LYS A 122 -2.22 -4.61 16.58
CA LYS A 122 -1.89 -3.64 15.51
C LYS A 122 -2.39 -4.12 14.16
N VAL A 123 -3.08 -3.26 13.46
CA VAL A 123 -3.57 -3.49 12.10
C VAL A 123 -3.12 -2.33 11.22
N ILE A 124 -2.37 -2.62 10.16
CA ILE A 124 -2.01 -1.62 9.16
C ILE A 124 -2.57 -2.00 7.81
N ALA A 125 -3.36 -1.11 7.22
CA ALA A 125 -3.92 -1.29 5.89
C ALA A 125 -3.09 -0.56 4.84
N LEU A 126 -2.87 -1.20 3.69
CA LEU A 126 -2.23 -0.54 2.56
C LEU A 126 -3.24 0.28 1.79
N SER A 127 -2.88 1.50 1.46
CA SER A 127 -3.66 2.41 0.64
C SER A 127 -2.87 2.90 -0.57
N THR A 128 -3.41 3.82 -1.34
CA THR A 128 -2.91 4.26 -2.64
C THR A 128 -3.10 5.76 -2.81
N ASP A 129 -2.28 6.39 -3.66
CA ASP A 129 -2.45 7.75 -4.17
C ASP A 129 -3.82 7.97 -4.83
N LYS A 130 -4.47 6.91 -5.33
CA LYS A 130 -5.79 6.99 -5.96
C LYS A 130 -6.93 7.16 -4.96
N ALA A 131 -6.68 6.90 -3.66
CA ALA A 131 -7.64 7.18 -2.59
C ALA A 131 -7.72 8.68 -2.23
N SER A 132 -6.69 9.46 -2.57
CA SER A 132 -6.74 10.92 -2.46
C SER A 132 -7.45 11.50 -3.69
N SER A 133 -8.53 12.27 -3.48
CA SER A 133 -9.34 12.88 -4.55
C SER A 133 -9.68 11.88 -5.68
N PRO A 134 -10.41 10.78 -5.40
CA PRO A 134 -10.61 9.69 -6.36
C PRO A 134 -11.42 10.12 -7.59
N VAL A 135 -11.01 9.64 -8.78
CA VAL A 135 -11.71 9.84 -10.06
C VAL A 135 -12.15 8.52 -10.71
N ASN A 136 -11.95 7.41 -9.99
CA ASN A 136 -12.34 6.07 -10.43
C ASN A 136 -12.81 5.24 -9.23
N LEU A 137 -13.53 4.14 -9.52
CA LEU A 137 -14.12 3.28 -8.51
C LEU A 137 -13.06 2.65 -7.59
N TYR A 138 -11.93 2.21 -8.14
CA TYR A 138 -10.84 1.68 -7.31
C TYR A 138 -10.41 2.69 -6.24
N GLY A 139 -10.15 3.94 -6.65
CA GLY A 139 -9.79 5.02 -5.71
C GLY A 139 -10.91 5.28 -4.69
N ALA A 140 -12.17 5.35 -5.14
CA ALA A 140 -13.32 5.56 -4.25
C ALA A 140 -13.48 4.44 -3.22
N THR A 141 -13.35 3.16 -3.63
CA THR A 141 -13.40 2.03 -2.69
C THR A 141 -12.23 2.03 -1.71
N LYS A 142 -11.04 2.46 -2.13
CA LYS A 142 -9.89 2.59 -1.23
C LYS A 142 -10.04 3.76 -0.27
N LEU A 143 -10.62 4.89 -0.69
CA LEU A 143 -10.98 5.99 0.22
C LEU A 143 -11.98 5.52 1.28
N ALA A 144 -13.05 4.81 0.87
CA ALA A 144 -14.02 4.25 1.81
C ALA A 144 -13.35 3.30 2.81
N SER A 145 -12.50 2.38 2.34
CA SER A 145 -11.69 1.50 3.18
C SER A 145 -10.81 2.28 4.17
N ASP A 146 -10.13 3.34 3.72
CA ASP A 146 -9.30 4.20 4.59
C ASP A 146 -10.15 4.82 5.71
N LYS A 147 -11.36 5.32 5.38
CA LYS A 147 -12.28 5.88 6.38
C LYS A 147 -12.74 4.84 7.40
N LEU A 148 -13.02 3.59 6.98
CA LEU A 148 -13.39 2.50 7.89
C LEU A 148 -12.28 2.20 8.88
N PHE A 149 -11.02 2.02 8.43
CA PHE A 149 -9.90 1.74 9.32
C PHE A 149 -9.60 2.90 10.29
N VAL A 150 -9.68 4.15 9.83
CA VAL A 150 -9.53 5.32 10.71
C VAL A 150 -10.63 5.35 11.76
N ALA A 151 -11.89 5.20 11.34
CA ALA A 151 -13.06 5.25 12.22
C ALA A 151 -13.10 4.10 13.24
N ALA A 152 -12.52 2.94 12.92
CA ALA A 152 -12.48 1.79 13.83
C ALA A 152 -11.81 2.10 15.18
N ASN A 153 -10.90 3.08 15.23
CA ASN A 153 -10.29 3.54 16.48
C ASN A 153 -11.28 4.26 17.40
N ASN A 154 -12.41 4.77 16.88
CA ASN A 154 -13.39 5.51 17.67
C ASN A 154 -14.36 4.58 18.41
N TYR A 155 -14.65 3.39 17.85
CA TYR A 155 -15.66 2.47 18.40
C TYR A 155 -15.09 1.13 18.90
N LYS A 156 -13.78 1.00 18.95
CA LYS A 156 -13.10 -0.19 19.48
C LYS A 156 -13.34 -0.43 20.99
N GLY A 157 -13.88 0.56 21.69
CA GLY A 157 -14.05 0.51 23.15
C GLY A 157 -12.71 0.40 23.87
N LYS A 158 -12.65 -0.45 24.89
CA LYS A 158 -11.43 -0.71 25.69
C LYS A 158 -10.45 -1.70 25.03
N LYS A 159 -10.74 -2.16 23.80
CA LYS A 159 -9.86 -3.13 23.11
C LYS A 159 -8.50 -2.51 22.78
N PRO A 160 -7.41 -3.29 22.87
CA PRO A 160 -6.04 -2.78 22.66
C PRO A 160 -5.73 -2.50 21.20
N THR A 161 -6.64 -2.87 20.30
CA THR A 161 -6.45 -2.80 18.84
C THR A 161 -6.22 -1.38 18.37
N LYS A 162 -5.20 -1.20 17.53
CA LYS A 162 -4.88 0.06 16.86
C LYS A 162 -4.89 -0.15 15.34
N PHE A 163 -5.59 0.71 14.63
CA PHE A 163 -5.68 0.68 13.17
C PHE A 163 -4.96 1.90 12.61
N ALA A 164 -4.13 1.71 11.59
CA ALA A 164 -3.49 2.79 10.84
C ALA A 164 -3.38 2.42 9.36
N ILE A 165 -3.01 3.38 8.55
CA ILE A 165 -2.92 3.25 7.10
C ILE A 165 -1.53 3.63 6.63
N ALA A 166 -1.00 2.88 5.66
CA ALA A 166 0.17 3.24 4.87
C ALA A 166 -0.29 3.54 3.43
N ARG A 167 -0.33 4.83 3.08
CA ARG A 167 -0.73 5.33 1.76
C ARG A 167 0.53 5.66 0.96
N TYR A 168 0.75 5.01 -0.18
CA TYR A 168 1.86 5.30 -1.07
C TYR A 168 1.45 5.15 -2.55
N GLY A 169 2.29 5.69 -3.44
CA GLY A 169 2.02 5.74 -4.88
C GLY A 169 2.33 4.43 -5.60
N ASN A 170 2.68 4.55 -6.87
CA ASN A 170 2.97 3.41 -7.72
C ASN A 170 4.18 2.62 -7.22
N VAL A 171 3.97 1.33 -6.97
CA VAL A 171 5.06 0.42 -6.62
C VAL A 171 5.70 -0.09 -7.90
N MET A 172 7.00 0.17 -8.04
CA MET A 172 7.79 -0.30 -9.18
C MET A 172 7.73 -1.83 -9.27
N GLY A 173 7.47 -2.36 -10.46
CA GLY A 173 7.41 -3.81 -10.67
C GLY A 173 6.12 -4.47 -10.20
N SER A 174 5.14 -3.72 -9.69
CA SER A 174 3.85 -4.32 -9.38
C SER A 174 3.17 -4.82 -10.66
N ARG A 175 2.51 -5.98 -10.60
CA ARG A 175 1.84 -6.58 -11.76
C ARG A 175 0.84 -5.61 -12.38
N GLY A 176 0.88 -5.49 -13.72
CA GLY A 176 0.03 -4.58 -14.49
C GLY A 176 0.48 -3.11 -14.45
N SER A 177 1.63 -2.77 -13.86
CA SER A 177 2.16 -1.41 -13.89
C SER A 177 2.93 -1.11 -15.18
N VAL A 178 3.17 0.18 -15.45
CA VAL A 178 3.77 0.66 -16.72
C VAL A 178 5.16 0.09 -16.99
N ILE A 179 6.00 -0.09 -15.97
CA ILE A 179 7.38 -0.55 -16.15
C ILE A 179 7.46 -1.98 -16.67
N PRO A 180 6.78 -3.01 -16.07
CA PRO A 180 6.72 -4.34 -16.67
C PRO A 180 6.15 -4.36 -18.09
N ILE A 181 5.15 -3.52 -18.38
CA ILE A 181 4.59 -3.42 -19.74
C ILE A 181 5.66 -2.89 -20.72
N PHE A 182 6.37 -1.83 -20.35
CA PHE A 182 7.41 -1.25 -21.21
C PHE A 182 8.63 -2.17 -21.37
N ILE A 183 8.98 -2.95 -20.33
CA ILE A 183 10.02 -3.98 -20.44
C ILE A 183 9.64 -5.04 -21.47
N LYS A 184 8.39 -5.51 -21.48
CA LYS A 184 7.88 -6.45 -22.50
C LYS A 184 7.92 -5.85 -23.91
N LEU A 185 7.70 -4.54 -24.02
CA LEU A 185 7.73 -3.80 -25.29
C LEU A 185 9.14 -3.27 -25.64
N LYS A 186 10.20 -3.68 -24.92
CA LYS A 186 11.56 -3.16 -25.10
C LYS A 186 12.06 -3.21 -26.55
N HIS A 187 11.68 -4.24 -27.30
CA HIS A 187 12.05 -4.45 -28.71
C HIS A 187 10.97 -3.98 -29.68
N SER A 188 9.90 -3.38 -29.20
CA SER A 188 8.84 -2.81 -30.04
C SER A 188 9.30 -1.48 -30.69
N ASN A 189 8.77 -1.17 -31.85
CA ASN A 189 9.07 0.07 -32.56
C ASN A 189 8.52 1.32 -31.87
N PHE A 190 7.55 1.17 -30.96
CA PHE A 190 6.95 2.29 -30.23
C PHE A 190 6.48 1.90 -28.84
N PHE A 191 6.43 2.90 -27.96
CA PHE A 191 5.81 2.81 -26.64
C PHE A 191 4.49 3.60 -26.62
N PRO A 192 3.37 2.96 -26.20
CA PRO A 192 2.12 3.68 -25.97
C PRO A 192 2.22 4.50 -24.69
N ILE A 193 2.03 5.80 -24.77
CA ILE A 193 2.02 6.72 -23.64
C ILE A 193 0.69 7.48 -23.65
N THR A 194 0.02 7.55 -22.51
CA THR A 194 -1.26 8.21 -22.35
C THR A 194 -1.15 9.72 -22.62
N SER A 195 -0.17 10.38 -21.97
CA SER A 195 0.14 11.80 -22.13
C SER A 195 1.63 12.06 -21.85
N LYS A 196 2.22 13.04 -22.53
CA LYS A 196 3.62 13.47 -22.29
C LYS A 196 3.81 14.09 -20.91
N ASP A 197 2.76 14.69 -20.34
CA ASP A 197 2.79 15.39 -19.06
C ASP A 197 2.47 14.48 -17.86
N MET A 198 2.23 13.19 -18.13
CA MET A 198 1.85 12.24 -17.09
C MET A 198 2.99 11.97 -16.13
N THR A 199 2.72 12.20 -14.85
CA THR A 199 3.66 11.93 -13.75
C THR A 199 3.10 10.88 -12.78
N ARG A 200 4.01 10.16 -12.13
CA ARG A 200 3.67 9.18 -11.09
C ARG A 200 4.69 9.26 -9.94
N PHE A 201 4.26 8.94 -8.75
CA PHE A 201 5.16 8.65 -7.66
C PHE A 201 5.84 7.29 -7.86
N ASN A 202 7.04 7.13 -7.29
CA ASN A 202 7.79 5.89 -7.39
C ASN A 202 8.26 5.39 -6.02
N ILE A 203 7.96 4.13 -5.74
CA ILE A 203 8.50 3.41 -4.59
C ILE A 203 8.83 1.98 -5.02
N THR A 204 9.95 1.43 -4.58
CA THR A 204 10.28 0.02 -4.80
C THR A 204 9.51 -0.87 -3.81
N LEU A 205 9.36 -2.17 -4.13
CA LEU A 205 8.73 -3.13 -3.21
C LEU A 205 9.44 -3.17 -1.86
N LYS A 206 10.78 -3.16 -1.86
CA LYS A 206 11.60 -3.15 -0.63
C LYS A 206 11.34 -1.90 0.22
N GLU A 207 11.30 -0.74 -0.40
CA GLU A 207 11.02 0.52 0.31
C GLU A 207 9.59 0.54 0.86
N GLY A 208 8.60 0.06 0.08
CA GLY A 208 7.21 -0.04 0.52
C GLY A 208 7.03 -0.95 1.73
N VAL A 209 7.68 -2.13 1.73
CA VAL A 209 7.67 -3.04 2.87
C VAL A 209 8.35 -2.42 4.10
N ASN A 210 9.53 -1.82 3.94
CA ASN A 210 10.22 -1.14 5.03
C ASN A 210 9.39 0.00 5.60
N PHE A 211 8.70 0.76 4.75
CA PHE A 211 7.81 1.82 5.18
C PHE A 211 6.67 1.28 6.05
N VAL A 212 5.99 0.22 5.63
CA VAL A 212 4.91 -0.43 6.39
C VAL A 212 5.42 -0.94 7.74
N ILE A 213 6.59 -1.60 7.77
CA ILE A 213 7.20 -2.07 9.02
C ILE A 213 7.50 -0.89 9.96
N ASN A 214 8.05 0.21 9.44
CA ASN A 214 8.31 1.41 10.22
C ASN A 214 7.02 2.04 10.78
N CYS A 215 5.94 2.09 9.98
CA CYS A 215 4.63 2.58 10.42
C CYS A 215 4.06 1.74 11.58
N LEU A 216 4.17 0.40 11.53
CA LEU A 216 3.79 -0.50 12.63
C LEU A 216 4.51 -0.17 13.94
N GLY A 217 5.76 0.31 13.86
CA GLY A 217 6.52 0.74 15.04
C GLY A 217 6.06 2.07 15.63
N LYS A 218 5.44 2.93 14.82
CA LYS A 218 5.14 4.34 15.15
C LYS A 218 3.66 4.62 15.38
N MET A 219 2.76 3.74 14.94
CA MET A 219 1.32 3.98 14.98
C MET A 219 0.76 4.07 16.40
N TRP A 220 -0.10 5.05 16.61
CA TRP A 220 -0.90 5.26 17.82
C TRP A 220 -2.37 4.84 17.60
N GLY A 221 -2.84 4.84 16.35
CA GLY A 221 -4.19 4.50 15.88
C GLY A 221 -4.92 5.67 15.25
N GLY A 222 -5.36 5.49 13.99
CA GLY A 222 -6.09 6.50 13.20
C GLY A 222 -5.25 7.27 12.20
N GLU A 223 -3.94 7.14 12.21
CA GLU A 223 -3.05 7.86 11.31
C GLU A 223 -3.05 7.27 9.89
N ILE A 224 -2.87 8.16 8.90
CA ILE A 224 -2.50 7.77 7.53
C ILE A 224 -1.06 8.24 7.30
N PHE A 225 -0.14 7.30 7.23
CA PHE A 225 1.27 7.55 6.93
C PHE A 225 1.48 7.64 5.43
N VAL A 226 2.21 8.67 4.98
CA VAL A 226 2.51 8.93 3.56
C VAL A 226 4.02 9.13 3.41
N PRO A 227 4.76 8.26 2.70
CA PRO A 227 6.20 8.41 2.55
C PRO A 227 6.56 9.57 1.63
N LYS A 228 7.68 10.25 1.90
CA LYS A 228 8.29 11.18 0.95
C LYS A 228 9.08 10.36 -0.06
N ILE A 229 8.57 10.24 -1.27
CA ILE A 229 9.13 9.44 -2.36
C ILE A 229 9.26 10.27 -3.63
N PRO A 230 10.18 9.92 -4.53
CA PRO A 230 10.36 10.66 -5.77
C PRO A 230 9.21 10.43 -6.76
N SER A 231 9.11 11.35 -7.71
CA SER A 231 8.24 11.24 -8.89
C SER A 231 9.05 11.00 -10.15
N TYR A 232 8.39 10.53 -11.20
CA TYR A 232 8.94 10.45 -12.55
C TYR A 232 7.89 10.79 -13.62
N ARG A 233 8.33 11.17 -14.78
CA ARG A 233 7.46 11.26 -15.97
C ARG A 233 7.40 9.92 -16.66
N ILE A 234 6.23 9.53 -17.14
CA ILE A 234 6.06 8.26 -17.88
C ILE A 234 6.94 8.26 -19.13
N LEU A 235 7.11 9.41 -19.77
CA LEU A 235 8.02 9.59 -20.92
C LEU A 235 9.48 9.23 -20.56
N ASP A 236 9.95 9.59 -19.37
CA ASP A 236 11.32 9.31 -18.94
C ASP A 236 11.53 7.82 -18.63
N VAL A 237 10.48 7.10 -18.21
CA VAL A 237 10.51 5.64 -18.09
C VAL A 237 10.70 4.98 -19.46
N ALA A 238 9.96 5.43 -20.47
CA ALA A 238 10.11 4.91 -21.82
C ALA A 238 11.55 5.11 -22.33
N LYS A 239 12.11 6.32 -22.17
CA LYS A 239 13.50 6.63 -22.54
C LYS A 239 14.54 5.82 -21.77
N ALA A 240 14.28 5.54 -20.48
CA ALA A 240 15.17 4.73 -19.64
C ALA A 240 15.26 3.27 -20.11
N ILE A 241 14.17 2.72 -20.64
CA ILE A 241 14.08 1.33 -21.13
C ILE A 241 14.61 1.23 -22.58
N ASN A 242 14.16 2.10 -23.47
CA ASN A 242 14.63 2.16 -24.85
C ASN A 242 14.68 3.63 -25.37
N PRO A 243 15.87 4.25 -25.38
CA PRO A 243 16.02 5.64 -25.85
C PRO A 243 15.65 5.86 -27.32
N LYS A 244 15.68 4.81 -28.15
CA LYS A 244 15.41 4.86 -29.59
C LYS A 244 13.94 4.59 -29.93
N ALA A 245 13.12 4.13 -28.98
CA ALA A 245 11.72 3.82 -29.25
C ALA A 245 10.91 5.09 -29.56
N ARG A 246 10.06 5.01 -30.58
CA ARG A 246 9.11 6.06 -30.93
C ARG A 246 7.99 6.11 -29.88
N ILE A 247 7.51 7.29 -29.57
CA ILE A 247 6.41 7.49 -28.62
C ILE A 247 5.10 7.65 -29.41
N LYS A 248 4.12 6.80 -29.07
CA LYS A 248 2.75 6.92 -29.58
C LYS A 248 1.84 7.42 -28.46
N ILE A 249 1.28 8.62 -28.62
CA ILE A 249 0.29 9.13 -27.68
C ILE A 249 -1.04 8.44 -27.97
N ILE A 250 -1.63 7.81 -26.92
CA ILE A 250 -2.87 7.02 -27.02
C ILE A 250 -4.08 7.68 -26.36
N GLY A 251 -3.88 8.84 -25.68
CA GLY A 251 -4.96 9.53 -24.95
C GLY A 251 -5.19 8.98 -23.56
N LEU A 252 -5.97 9.72 -22.76
CA LEU A 252 -6.36 9.33 -21.39
C LEU A 252 -7.40 8.21 -21.44
N ARG A 253 -7.23 7.21 -20.60
CA ARG A 253 -8.24 6.20 -20.37
C ARG A 253 -9.28 6.71 -19.36
N PRO A 254 -10.54 6.24 -19.41
CA PRO A 254 -11.51 6.57 -18.37
C PRO A 254 -10.98 6.28 -16.96
N GLY A 255 -11.19 7.22 -16.03
CA GLY A 255 -10.72 7.08 -14.66
C GLY A 255 -9.20 7.23 -14.45
N GLU A 256 -8.44 7.67 -15.46
CA GLU A 256 -6.99 7.89 -15.35
C GLU A 256 -6.67 9.36 -15.06
N LYS A 257 -5.78 9.62 -14.11
CA LYS A 257 -5.27 10.97 -13.81
C LYS A 257 -3.98 11.24 -14.57
N ILE A 258 -3.76 12.48 -15.02
CA ILE A 258 -2.46 12.91 -15.54
C ILE A 258 -1.42 12.89 -14.43
N ASN A 259 -1.75 13.42 -13.26
CA ASN A 259 -0.88 13.44 -12.09
C ASN A 259 -1.58 12.79 -10.91
N GLU A 260 -0.82 12.14 -10.04
CA GLU A 260 -1.34 11.53 -8.83
C GLU A 260 -1.09 12.43 -7.62
N GLU A 261 -1.97 12.30 -6.62
CA GLU A 261 -1.90 13.06 -5.37
C GLU A 261 -1.99 12.11 -4.19
N MET A 262 -1.09 12.25 -3.21
CA MET A 262 -1.11 11.44 -1.99
C MET A 262 -1.69 12.20 -0.79
N ILE A 263 -1.63 13.53 -0.80
CA ILE A 263 -2.24 14.40 0.22
C ILE A 263 -2.90 15.54 -0.51
N SER A 264 -4.21 15.64 -0.36
CA SER A 264 -5.01 16.73 -0.93
C SER A 264 -4.92 17.99 -0.07
N VAL A 265 -5.25 19.16 -0.64
CA VAL A 265 -5.35 20.40 0.09
C VAL A 265 -6.34 20.28 1.28
N ASN A 266 -7.42 19.51 1.10
CA ASN A 266 -8.41 19.28 2.15
C ASN A 266 -7.88 18.47 3.35
N GLU A 267 -6.78 17.70 3.16
CA GLU A 267 -6.11 16.95 4.23
C GLU A 267 -4.98 17.76 4.88
N ALA A 268 -4.58 18.89 4.30
CA ALA A 268 -3.38 19.64 4.68
C ALA A 268 -3.39 20.13 6.14
N SER A 269 -4.50 20.70 6.60
CA SER A 269 -4.65 21.22 7.96
C SER A 269 -4.44 20.18 9.07
N ASN A 270 -4.69 18.90 8.77
CA ASN A 270 -4.51 17.77 9.68
C ASN A 270 -3.22 16.99 9.39
N THR A 271 -2.34 17.50 8.54
CA THR A 271 -1.12 16.81 8.13
C THR A 271 0.11 17.32 8.86
N LEU A 272 0.83 16.41 9.48
CA LEU A 272 2.16 16.65 10.04
C LEU A 272 3.23 16.23 9.03
N GLU A 273 4.21 17.10 8.83
CA GLU A 273 5.42 16.81 8.09
C GLU A 273 6.51 16.29 9.03
N HIS A 274 7.12 15.15 8.67
CA HIS A 274 8.35 14.62 9.25
C HIS A 274 9.46 14.62 8.18
N LYS A 275 10.71 14.43 8.56
CA LYS A 275 11.86 14.39 7.63
C LYS A 275 11.67 13.38 6.48
N LYS A 276 11.12 12.19 6.75
CA LYS A 276 11.02 11.07 5.79
C LYS A 276 9.60 10.77 5.31
N TYR A 277 8.57 11.30 5.97
CA TYR A 277 7.17 10.98 5.67
C TYR A 277 6.26 12.10 6.16
N TYR A 278 5.00 12.04 5.73
CA TYR A 278 3.90 12.84 6.29
C TYR A 278 2.97 11.94 7.09
N VAL A 279 2.21 12.51 8.00
CA VAL A 279 1.16 11.84 8.75
C VAL A 279 -0.11 12.67 8.68
N ILE A 280 -1.15 12.13 8.06
CA ILE A 280 -2.48 12.73 8.12
C ILE A 280 -3.12 12.21 9.41
N LEU A 281 -3.41 13.14 10.32
CA LEU A 281 -4.00 12.83 11.61
C LEU A 281 -5.51 12.63 11.51
N PRO A 282 -6.10 11.74 12.31
CA PRO A 282 -7.54 11.56 12.35
C PRO A 282 -8.23 12.83 12.91
N ASN A 283 -9.33 13.21 12.31
CA ASN A 283 -10.19 14.27 12.84
C ASN A 283 -11.29 13.63 13.71
N SER A 284 -10.95 13.30 14.95
CA SER A 284 -11.88 12.67 15.89
C SER A 284 -11.67 13.17 17.32
N LYS A 285 -12.81 13.35 18.01
CA LYS A 285 -12.84 13.66 19.45
C LYS A 285 -12.79 12.40 20.34
N PHE A 286 -12.86 11.22 19.74
CA PHE A 286 -12.98 9.93 20.45
C PHE A 286 -11.71 9.10 20.45
N LEU A 287 -10.56 9.71 20.15
CA LEU A 287 -9.27 9.05 20.22
C LEU A 287 -8.85 8.86 21.67
N ASP A 288 -8.17 7.76 21.95
CA ASP A 288 -7.55 7.47 23.25
C ASP A 288 -6.20 8.19 23.46
N TRP A 289 -5.85 9.10 22.57
CA TRP A 289 -4.64 9.94 22.62
C TRP A 289 -4.91 11.35 22.06
N ARG A 290 -4.07 12.32 22.46
CA ARG A 290 -4.24 13.72 22.03
C ARG A 290 -3.29 14.07 20.89
N ILE A 291 -3.77 14.81 19.90
CA ILE A 291 -2.97 15.30 18.76
C ILE A 291 -1.73 16.07 19.21
N LYS A 292 -1.84 16.87 20.30
CA LYS A 292 -0.72 17.60 20.90
C LYS A 292 0.40 16.66 21.35
N ASP A 293 0.03 15.54 21.99
CA ASP A 293 1.02 14.57 22.49
C ASP A 293 1.69 13.85 21.34
N TYR A 294 0.93 13.47 20.29
CA TYR A 294 1.48 12.90 19.07
C TYR A 294 2.48 13.83 18.40
N LYS A 295 2.09 15.11 18.19
CA LYS A 295 3.00 16.12 17.62
C LYS A 295 4.28 16.27 18.44
N ASN A 296 4.19 16.24 19.75
CA ASN A 296 5.33 16.42 20.65
C ASN A 296 6.18 15.14 20.82
N SER A 297 5.69 13.99 20.37
CA SER A 297 6.45 12.71 20.42
C SER A 297 7.72 12.73 19.56
N ASP A 298 7.80 13.62 18.56
CA ASP A 298 8.98 13.84 17.74
C ASP A 298 9.13 15.35 17.44
N LYS A 299 10.24 15.92 17.84
CA LYS A 299 10.55 17.36 17.64
C LYS A 299 10.59 17.76 16.16
N SER A 300 10.74 16.82 15.24
CA SER A 300 10.75 17.09 13.80
C SER A 300 9.37 17.31 13.19
N PHE A 301 8.29 16.97 13.90
CA PHE A 301 6.93 17.16 13.39
C PHE A 301 6.54 18.63 13.33
N LYS A 302 6.09 19.06 12.15
CA LYS A 302 5.52 20.39 11.89
C LYS A 302 4.20 20.23 11.13
N PHE A 303 3.19 21.05 11.44
CA PHE A 303 1.99 21.11 10.61
C PHE A 303 2.34 21.64 9.22
N CYS A 304 1.74 21.05 8.20
CA CYS A 304 1.79 21.60 6.85
C CYS A 304 0.98 22.91 6.77
N SER A 305 1.27 23.75 5.77
CA SER A 305 0.44 24.91 5.46
C SER A 305 -0.95 24.46 4.96
N ASN A 306 -1.97 25.29 5.12
CA ASN A 306 -3.34 24.96 4.69
C ASN A 306 -3.47 24.75 3.17
N GLU A 307 -2.56 25.34 2.39
CA GLU A 307 -2.52 25.21 0.92
C GLU A 307 -1.63 24.03 0.46
N PHE A 308 -1.07 23.27 1.37
CA PHE A 308 -0.17 22.19 1.05
C PHE A 308 -0.91 21.07 0.31
N SER A 309 -0.31 20.57 -0.77
CA SER A 309 -0.66 19.28 -1.37
C SER A 309 0.59 18.49 -1.71
N TYR A 310 0.50 17.16 -1.64
CA TYR A 310 1.59 16.31 -2.06
C TYR A 310 1.21 15.61 -3.37
N ASN A 311 1.62 16.22 -4.47
CA ASN A 311 1.25 15.88 -5.84
C ASN A 311 2.48 15.46 -6.64
N SER A 312 2.34 14.47 -7.52
CA SER A 312 3.44 13.93 -8.33
C SER A 312 4.01 14.93 -9.34
N LYS A 313 3.23 15.93 -9.78
CA LYS A 313 3.69 16.98 -10.70
C LYS A 313 4.57 18.01 -10.01
N THR A 314 4.17 18.44 -8.81
CA THR A 314 4.82 19.51 -8.04
C THR A 314 5.85 18.99 -7.03
N ASN A 315 6.06 17.68 -6.97
CA ASN A 315 7.04 17.06 -6.10
C ASN A 315 8.45 17.57 -6.39
N LYS A 316 9.18 17.96 -5.34
CA LYS A 316 10.57 18.47 -5.46
C LYS A 316 11.57 17.39 -5.86
N ALA A 317 11.27 16.12 -5.54
CA ALA A 317 12.13 14.98 -5.87
C ALA A 317 11.66 14.32 -7.18
N PHE A 318 12.36 14.57 -8.29
CA PHE A 318 12.12 13.95 -9.58
C PHE A 318 13.29 13.07 -10.02
N LEU A 319 12.99 11.84 -10.44
CA LEU A 319 13.99 10.92 -10.97
C LEU A 319 14.36 11.29 -12.42
N LYS A 320 15.66 11.36 -12.67
CA LYS A 320 16.22 11.49 -14.02
C LYS A 320 16.21 10.14 -14.75
N VAL A 321 16.30 10.16 -16.09
CA VAL A 321 16.32 8.94 -16.92
C VAL A 321 17.39 7.95 -16.48
N SER A 322 18.61 8.43 -16.13
CA SER A 322 19.71 7.60 -15.64
C SER A 322 19.41 6.92 -14.30
N GLU A 323 18.73 7.63 -13.38
CA GLU A 323 18.32 7.10 -12.07
C GLU A 323 17.21 6.05 -12.23
N ILE A 324 16.21 6.31 -13.11
CA ILE A 324 15.16 5.35 -13.44
C ILE A 324 15.78 4.07 -14.00
N LYS A 325 16.72 4.17 -14.95
CA LYS A 325 17.43 3.03 -15.53
C LYS A 325 18.18 2.23 -14.46
N LYS A 326 18.89 2.92 -13.56
CA LYS A 326 19.60 2.28 -12.44
C LYS A 326 18.64 1.52 -11.51
N ILE A 327 17.51 2.15 -11.15
CA ILE A 327 16.52 1.52 -10.27
C ILE A 327 15.87 0.30 -10.96
N ILE A 328 15.53 0.39 -12.25
CA ILE A 328 14.99 -0.76 -13.02
C ILE A 328 16.00 -1.92 -12.99
N ASN A 329 17.27 -1.67 -13.30
CA ASN A 329 18.29 -2.70 -13.35
C ASN A 329 18.55 -3.36 -11.98
N SER A 330 18.52 -2.59 -10.89
CA SER A 330 18.72 -3.11 -9.52
C SER A 330 17.51 -3.87 -8.95
N ASN A 331 16.34 -3.82 -9.61
CA ASN A 331 15.12 -4.49 -9.15
C ASN A 331 14.55 -5.45 -10.20
N LEU A 332 15.36 -5.95 -11.13
CA LEU A 332 14.91 -6.86 -12.20
C LEU A 332 14.22 -8.12 -11.67
N GLU A 333 14.68 -8.68 -10.54
CA GLU A 333 14.06 -9.83 -9.89
C GLU A 333 12.62 -9.56 -9.42
N ASP A 334 12.33 -8.34 -8.99
CA ASP A 334 10.99 -7.92 -8.56
C ASP A 334 10.08 -7.58 -9.77
N LEU A 335 10.66 -7.47 -10.99
CA LEU A 335 9.97 -7.08 -12.23
C LEU A 335 9.50 -8.29 -13.07
N ASN A 336 10.07 -9.46 -12.84
CA ASN A 336 9.68 -10.75 -13.43
C ASN A 336 8.71 -11.47 -12.49
#